data_42ab767dd5f20f07b677b037ffd4df2d
#
_entry.id   42ab767dd5f20f07b677b037ffd4df2d
#
_cell.length_a   1.000
_cell.length_b   1.000
_cell.length_c   1.000
_cell.angle_alpha   90.00
_cell.angle_beta   90.00
_cell.angle_gamma   90.00
#
_symmetry.space_group_name_H-M   'P 1'
#
loop_
_entity.id
_entity.type
_entity.pdbx_description
1 polymer ?
#
loop_
_entity_poly.entity_id
_entity_poly.type
_entity_poly.pdbx_seq_one_letter_code
_entity_poly.pdbx_strand_id
1 'polypeptide(L)'
;MRKIWKQLISISMSLIMALGSNVVMTQTAYADEETGTETKQEIVYGDDVAYDPNTGHSYEFVNSSVNYSTAKKEAKNKGGYLICISSKEENNIVVHYLEKLNQGDTRMWIGLERNQNDISKFKWIDGSELTYTNWEKGEPSTLSETRVEVYFEGTWNDCYGSLYRPYII
;
A
#
# COMPACT_ATOMS: atom_id res chain seq x y z
N MET A 1 49.35 -5.66 -9.30
CA MET A 1 48.58 -5.28 -8.10
C MET A 1 47.68 -4.07 -8.46
N ARG A 2 46.42 -4.31 -8.74
CA ARG A 2 45.42 -3.24 -9.02
C ARG A 2 44.60 -2.99 -7.75
N LYS A 3 44.71 -1.81 -7.17
CA LYS A 3 43.88 -1.36 -6.07
C LYS A 3 42.49 -1.07 -6.60
N ILE A 4 41.48 -1.87 -6.20
CA ILE A 4 40.08 -1.61 -6.44
C ILE A 4 39.61 -0.65 -5.34
N TRP A 5 39.19 0.56 -5.75
CA TRP A 5 38.62 1.56 -4.87
C TRP A 5 37.18 1.11 -4.51
N LYS A 6 36.94 0.92 -3.21
CA LYS A 6 35.61 0.72 -2.68
C LYS A 6 34.88 2.08 -2.70
N GLN A 7 33.90 2.24 -3.55
CA GLN A 7 32.92 3.32 -3.39
C GLN A 7 31.90 2.88 -2.33
N LEU A 8 32.00 3.47 -1.16
CA LEU A 8 30.93 3.45 -0.17
C LEU A 8 29.78 4.30 -0.71
N ILE A 9 28.67 3.67 -1.08
CA ILE A 9 27.43 4.38 -1.37
C ILE A 9 26.88 4.85 -0.02
N SER A 10 27.18 6.10 0.31
CA SER A 10 26.53 6.80 1.42
C SER A 10 25.11 7.16 0.96
N ILE A 11 24.13 6.36 1.35
CA ILE A 11 22.73 6.74 1.24
C ILE A 11 22.53 7.84 2.27
N SER A 12 22.36 9.07 1.79
CA SER A 12 22.18 10.23 2.65
C SER A 12 20.86 10.13 3.41
N MET A 13 20.95 10.12 4.73
CA MET A 13 19.84 10.13 5.71
C MET A 13 18.97 11.40 5.68
N SER A 14 19.07 12.21 4.62
CA SER A 14 18.43 13.54 4.62
C SER A 14 16.93 13.57 4.34
N LEU A 15 16.31 12.45 3.96
CA LEU A 15 14.89 12.43 3.57
C LEU A 15 13.92 12.05 4.71
N ILE A 16 14.44 11.55 5.83
CA ILE A 16 13.61 11.01 6.92
C ILE A 16 13.22 12.09 7.96
N MET A 17 13.86 13.26 7.93
CA MET A 17 13.56 14.33 8.88
C MET A 17 12.28 15.14 8.62
N ALA A 18 11.57 14.89 7.51
CA ALA A 18 10.33 15.62 7.18
C ALA A 18 9.05 14.95 7.70
N LEU A 19 9.15 13.70 8.20
CA LEU A 19 8.00 12.98 8.75
C LEU A 19 8.10 13.02 10.29
N GLY A 20 7.54 14.04 10.87
CA GLY A 20 7.55 14.26 12.31
C GLY A 20 7.05 13.06 13.10
N SER A 21 7.76 12.78 14.20
CA SER A 21 7.47 11.90 15.33
C SER A 21 7.70 10.38 15.17
N ASN A 22 8.72 9.91 15.91
CA ASN A 22 8.96 8.55 16.40
C ASN A 22 8.98 7.38 15.39
N VAL A 23 9.89 7.44 14.42
CA VAL A 23 10.29 6.24 13.68
C VAL A 23 11.37 5.52 14.48
N VAL A 24 11.07 4.35 15.05
CA VAL A 24 12.08 3.46 15.63
C VAL A 24 12.71 2.69 14.48
N MET A 25 13.92 3.09 14.10
CA MET A 25 14.72 2.32 13.14
C MET A 25 15.41 1.18 13.89
N THR A 26 15.04 -0.05 13.61
CA THR A 26 15.90 -1.21 13.87
C THR A 26 16.68 -1.52 12.59
N GLN A 27 17.90 -1.02 12.50
CA GLN A 27 18.80 -1.31 11.40
C GLN A 27 19.66 -2.51 11.78
N THR A 28 19.40 -3.66 11.18
CA THR A 28 20.36 -4.77 11.11
C THR A 28 20.75 -4.96 9.65
N ALA A 29 21.79 -4.24 9.23
CA ALA A 29 22.45 -4.51 7.97
C ALA A 29 23.63 -5.44 8.25
N TYR A 30 23.50 -6.72 7.92
CA TYR A 30 24.65 -7.61 7.75
C TYR A 30 24.93 -7.71 6.25
N ALA A 31 26.08 -7.22 5.83
CA ALA A 31 26.59 -7.46 4.49
C ALA A 31 27.26 -8.83 4.49
N ASP A 32 26.63 -9.81 3.85
CA ASP A 32 27.29 -11.05 3.46
C ASP A 32 27.79 -10.88 2.02
N GLU A 33 29.12 -10.96 1.84
CA GLU A 33 29.77 -10.96 0.53
C GLU A 33 29.63 -12.37 -0.06
N GLU A 34 28.88 -12.48 -1.11
CA GLU A 34 28.92 -13.46 -2.22
C GLU A 34 27.53 -13.97 -2.60
N THR A 35 26.83 -13.18 -3.31
CA THR A 35 25.94 -13.49 -4.47
C THR A 35 25.13 -12.23 -4.73
N GLY A 36 25.08 -11.76 -5.98
CA GLY A 36 24.38 -10.52 -6.37
C GLY A 36 22.84 -10.65 -6.30
N THR A 37 22.32 -11.07 -5.17
CA THR A 37 20.91 -10.97 -4.80
C THR A 37 20.74 -9.62 -4.11
N GLU A 38 20.06 -8.67 -4.77
CA GLU A 38 19.57 -7.47 -4.12
C GLU A 38 18.70 -7.92 -2.93
N THR A 39 19.19 -7.68 -1.71
CA THR A 39 18.40 -7.94 -0.49
C THR A 39 17.26 -6.96 -0.45
N LYS A 40 16.04 -7.47 -0.63
CA LYS A 40 14.80 -6.69 -0.50
C LYS A 40 14.74 -6.11 0.93
N GLN A 41 14.59 -4.80 1.02
CA GLN A 41 14.47 -4.12 2.31
C GLN A 41 13.06 -4.26 2.86
N GLU A 42 12.92 -4.29 4.19
CA GLU A 42 11.62 -4.36 4.84
C GLU A 42 10.89 -3.01 4.78
N ILE A 43 9.55 -3.07 4.73
CA ILE A 43 8.70 -1.88 4.80
C ILE A 43 8.82 -1.27 6.19
N VAL A 44 9.00 0.05 6.25
CA VAL A 44 9.09 0.82 7.50
C VAL A 44 7.70 1.33 7.86
N TYR A 45 7.20 0.94 9.03
CA TYR A 45 5.90 1.35 9.53
C TYR A 45 6.03 2.44 10.61
N GLY A 46 5.30 3.53 10.43
CA GLY A 46 5.08 4.56 11.43
C GLY A 46 3.64 4.53 11.95
N ASP A 47 3.25 5.57 12.69
CA ASP A 47 1.90 5.62 13.28
C ASP A 47 0.79 5.66 12.21
N ASP A 48 0.91 6.53 11.23
CA ASP A 48 -0.07 6.68 10.15
C ASP A 48 0.58 6.67 8.76
N VAL A 49 1.89 6.39 8.67
CA VAL A 49 2.62 6.35 7.39
C VAL A 49 3.50 5.11 7.33
N ALA A 50 3.42 4.37 6.22
CA ALA A 50 4.40 3.35 5.87
C ALA A 50 5.27 3.85 4.70
N TYR A 51 6.51 3.35 4.64
CA TYR A 51 7.44 3.61 3.55
C TYR A 51 8.04 2.29 3.04
N ASP A 52 7.96 2.07 1.73
CA ASP A 52 8.62 0.95 1.07
C ASP A 52 9.93 1.42 0.44
N PRO A 53 11.09 1.04 1.02
CA PRO A 53 12.39 1.46 0.50
C PRO A 53 12.74 0.81 -0.86
N ASN A 54 12.05 -0.26 -1.26
CA ASN A 54 12.30 -0.94 -2.53
C ASN A 54 11.65 -0.21 -3.72
N THR A 55 10.52 0.45 -3.49
CA THR A 55 9.77 1.20 -4.51
C THR A 55 9.93 2.70 -4.36
N GLY A 56 10.29 3.18 -3.16
CA GLY A 56 10.30 4.59 -2.80
C GLY A 56 8.92 5.17 -2.51
N HIS A 57 7.88 4.34 -2.46
CA HIS A 57 6.52 4.78 -2.17
C HIS A 57 6.29 5.01 -0.67
N SER A 58 5.49 6.01 -0.37
CA SER A 58 4.96 6.27 0.97
C SER A 58 3.46 6.10 0.97
N TYR A 59 2.92 5.54 2.05
CA TYR A 59 1.51 5.21 2.22
C TYR A 59 0.99 5.88 3.48
N GLU A 60 0.03 6.79 3.33
CA GLU A 60 -0.60 7.48 4.46
C GLU A 60 -1.93 6.81 4.81
N PHE A 61 -2.04 6.31 6.03
CA PHE A 61 -3.29 5.79 6.57
C PHE A 61 -4.19 6.93 7.06
N VAL A 62 -5.42 6.93 6.60
CA VAL A 62 -6.45 7.91 6.98
C VAL A 62 -7.59 7.22 7.71
N ASN A 63 -7.58 7.34 9.04
CA ASN A 63 -8.62 6.77 9.92
C ASN A 63 -9.88 7.66 9.93
N SER A 64 -10.44 7.89 8.75
CA SER A 64 -11.71 8.60 8.57
C SER A 64 -12.60 7.80 7.65
N SER A 65 -13.72 7.30 8.17
CA SER A 65 -14.66 6.52 7.38
C SER A 65 -15.47 7.43 6.48
N VAL A 66 -15.23 7.35 5.18
CA VAL A 66 -15.92 8.10 4.14
C VAL A 66 -16.30 7.18 2.99
N ASN A 67 -17.22 7.63 2.11
CA ASN A 67 -17.52 6.89 0.90
C ASN A 67 -16.36 6.93 -0.11
N TYR A 68 -16.34 5.99 -1.04
CA TYR A 68 -15.24 5.84 -2.00
C TYR A 68 -14.91 7.12 -2.79
N SER A 69 -15.94 7.85 -3.25
CA SER A 69 -15.72 9.07 -4.04
C SER A 69 -15.08 10.19 -3.22
N THR A 70 -15.42 10.29 -1.94
CA THR A 70 -14.80 11.22 -1.00
C THR A 70 -13.36 10.81 -0.73
N ALA A 71 -13.09 9.54 -0.41
CA ALA A 71 -11.73 9.02 -0.21
C ALA A 71 -10.83 9.31 -1.42
N LYS A 72 -11.31 9.00 -2.63
CA LYS A 72 -10.60 9.26 -3.89
C LYS A 72 -10.30 10.75 -4.10
N LYS A 73 -11.25 11.63 -3.77
CA LYS A 73 -11.10 13.09 -3.87
C LYS A 73 -10.07 13.60 -2.85
N GLU A 74 -10.14 13.14 -1.62
CA GLU A 74 -9.23 13.55 -0.55
C GLU A 74 -7.79 13.10 -0.84
N ALA A 75 -7.59 11.85 -1.32
CA ALA A 75 -6.30 11.36 -1.78
C ALA A 75 -5.70 12.28 -2.87
N LYS A 76 -6.52 12.64 -3.88
CA LYS A 76 -6.10 13.57 -4.95
C LYS A 76 -5.73 14.95 -4.41
N ASN A 77 -6.47 15.48 -3.44
CA ASN A 77 -6.20 16.79 -2.85
C ASN A 77 -4.86 16.80 -2.07
N LYS A 78 -4.44 15.66 -1.55
CA LYS A 78 -3.13 15.45 -0.90
C LYS A 78 -2.00 15.17 -1.90
N GLY A 79 -2.29 15.11 -3.21
CA GLY A 79 -1.30 14.90 -4.27
C GLY A 79 -1.01 13.41 -4.56
N GLY A 80 -1.81 12.50 -3.99
CA GLY A 80 -1.71 11.06 -4.16
C GLY A 80 -2.97 10.44 -4.75
N TYR A 81 -3.11 9.13 -4.53
CA TYR A 81 -4.29 8.33 -4.89
C TYR A 81 -4.48 7.21 -3.86
N LEU A 82 -5.66 6.57 -3.85
CA LEU A 82 -5.90 5.41 -3.00
C LEU A 82 -4.92 4.29 -3.36
N ILE A 83 -4.40 3.59 -2.37
CA ILE A 83 -3.38 2.55 -2.56
C ILE A 83 -3.74 1.60 -3.71
N CYS A 84 -2.80 1.41 -4.64
CA CYS A 84 -2.82 0.41 -5.69
C CYS A 84 -1.89 -0.72 -5.28
N ILE A 85 -2.39 -1.95 -5.20
CA ILE A 85 -1.68 -3.08 -4.60
C ILE A 85 -1.12 -3.99 -5.70
N SER A 86 0.17 -3.98 -5.90
CA SER A 86 0.88 -4.76 -6.90
C SER A 86 1.59 -6.01 -6.34
N SER A 87 1.63 -6.14 -5.02
CA SER A 87 2.35 -7.20 -4.33
C SER A 87 1.69 -7.60 -3.00
N LYS A 88 2.09 -8.76 -2.48
CA LYS A 88 1.69 -9.19 -1.13
C LYS A 88 2.19 -8.23 -0.05
N GLU A 89 3.35 -7.66 -0.24
CA GLU A 89 3.96 -6.71 0.70
C GLU A 89 3.12 -5.45 0.81
N GLU A 90 2.65 -4.90 -0.31
CA GLU A 90 1.72 -3.75 -0.30
C GLU A 90 0.37 -4.12 0.30
N ASN A 91 -0.13 -5.34 0.04
CA ASN A 91 -1.34 -5.83 0.70
C ASN A 91 -1.18 -5.90 2.23
N ASN A 92 -0.01 -6.29 2.71
CA ASN A 92 0.30 -6.36 4.13
C ASN A 92 0.34 -4.96 4.78
N ILE A 93 0.58 -3.88 4.04
CA ILE A 93 0.46 -2.50 4.56
C ILE A 93 -1.00 -2.25 4.98
N VAL A 94 -1.95 -2.65 4.15
CA VAL A 94 -3.38 -2.49 4.48
C VAL A 94 -3.75 -3.32 5.71
N VAL A 95 -3.31 -4.58 5.77
CA VAL A 95 -3.53 -5.47 6.91
C VAL A 95 -2.96 -4.87 8.20
N HIS A 96 -1.74 -4.35 8.17
CA HIS A 96 -1.09 -3.72 9.33
C HIS A 96 -1.96 -2.60 9.93
N TYR A 97 -2.52 -1.72 9.10
CA TYR A 97 -3.36 -0.63 9.61
C TYR A 97 -4.77 -1.09 9.99
N LEU A 98 -5.31 -2.14 9.38
CA LEU A 98 -6.55 -2.78 9.83
C LEU A 98 -6.38 -3.40 11.22
N GLU A 99 -5.27 -4.11 11.46
CA GLU A 99 -4.93 -4.69 12.77
C GLU A 99 -4.77 -3.60 13.85
N LYS A 100 -4.13 -2.49 13.50
CA LYS A 100 -3.97 -1.33 14.40
C LYS A 100 -5.31 -0.73 14.83
N LEU A 101 -6.33 -0.76 13.97
CA LEU A 101 -7.68 -0.32 14.33
C LEU A 101 -8.35 -1.25 15.35
N ASN A 102 -7.89 -2.50 15.46
CA ASN A 102 -8.37 -3.51 16.40
C ASN A 102 -9.91 -3.67 16.45
N GLN A 103 -10.57 -3.53 15.29
CA GLN A 103 -12.00 -3.65 15.11
C GLN A 103 -12.25 -4.73 14.06
N GLY A 104 -12.46 -5.96 14.48
CA GLY A 104 -12.46 -7.18 13.67
C GLY A 104 -13.39 -7.24 12.45
N ASP A 105 -14.27 -6.27 12.24
CA ASP A 105 -15.10 -6.14 11.02
C ASP A 105 -14.80 -4.86 10.23
N THR A 106 -13.67 -4.21 10.55
CA THR A 106 -13.25 -3.02 9.80
C THR A 106 -12.68 -3.43 8.45
N ARG A 107 -13.04 -2.66 7.43
CA ARG A 107 -12.60 -2.82 6.05
C ARG A 107 -12.02 -1.50 5.56
N MET A 108 -11.21 -1.54 4.52
CA MET A 108 -10.49 -0.37 4.03
C MET A 108 -10.62 -0.23 2.51
N TRP A 109 -10.83 1.00 2.03
CA TRP A 109 -10.81 1.28 0.60
C TRP A 109 -9.42 1.11 0.00
N ILE A 110 -9.37 0.49 -1.18
CA ILE A 110 -8.19 0.48 -2.06
C ILE A 110 -8.55 1.09 -3.43
N GLY A 111 -7.53 1.44 -4.20
CA GLY A 111 -7.69 2.14 -5.49
C GLY A 111 -8.14 1.26 -6.66
N LEU A 112 -8.83 0.15 -6.40
CA LEU A 112 -9.30 -0.76 -7.44
C LEU A 112 -10.78 -0.49 -7.75
N GLU A 113 -11.10 -0.27 -9.03
CA GLU A 113 -12.47 -0.02 -9.45
C GLU A 113 -12.80 -0.77 -10.75
N ARG A 114 -14.09 -1.09 -10.95
CA ARG A 114 -14.54 -1.65 -12.22
C ARG A 114 -14.26 -0.69 -13.37
N ASN A 115 -13.76 -1.23 -14.45
CA ASN A 115 -13.51 -0.47 -15.67
C ASN A 115 -14.86 -0.05 -16.28
N GLN A 116 -15.07 1.25 -16.43
CA GLN A 116 -16.33 1.78 -17.01
C GLN A 116 -16.55 1.40 -18.47
N ASN A 117 -15.47 1.10 -19.21
CA ASN A 117 -15.53 0.68 -20.60
C ASN A 117 -15.67 -0.84 -20.77
N ASP A 118 -15.35 -1.60 -19.72
CA ASP A 118 -15.48 -3.05 -19.67
C ASP A 118 -15.76 -3.47 -18.22
N ILE A 119 -17.03 -3.50 -17.85
CA ILE A 119 -17.47 -3.81 -16.48
C ILE A 119 -17.16 -5.23 -16.01
N SER A 120 -16.70 -6.11 -16.92
CA SER A 120 -16.19 -7.43 -16.54
C SER A 120 -14.79 -7.36 -15.92
N LYS A 121 -14.11 -6.21 -16.03
CA LYS A 121 -12.73 -6.02 -15.59
C LYS A 121 -12.60 -4.96 -14.51
N PHE A 122 -11.60 -5.15 -13.66
CA PHE A 122 -11.12 -4.13 -12.73
C PHE A 122 -9.88 -3.42 -13.27
N LYS A 123 -9.65 -2.20 -12.81
CA LYS A 123 -8.45 -1.43 -13.10
C LYS A 123 -8.03 -0.60 -11.88
N TRP A 124 -6.76 -0.41 -11.72
CA TRP A 124 -6.22 0.53 -10.74
C TRP A 124 -6.48 1.98 -11.17
N ILE A 125 -6.69 2.86 -10.18
CA ILE A 125 -6.98 4.28 -10.43
C ILE A 125 -5.77 5.07 -10.93
N ASP A 126 -4.55 4.57 -10.73
CA ASP A 126 -3.29 5.12 -11.26
C ASP A 126 -3.01 4.67 -12.70
N GLY A 127 -3.79 3.69 -13.20
CA GLY A 127 -3.65 3.13 -14.55
C GLY A 127 -2.67 1.95 -14.65
N SER A 128 -2.07 1.52 -13.57
CA SER A 128 -1.21 0.33 -13.54
C SER A 128 -1.98 -0.95 -13.86
N GLU A 129 -1.25 -1.98 -14.27
CA GLU A 129 -1.83 -3.31 -14.55
C GLU A 129 -2.21 -4.04 -13.27
N LEU A 130 -3.31 -4.81 -13.32
CA LEU A 130 -3.73 -5.69 -12.23
C LEU A 130 -2.94 -7.01 -12.28
N THR A 131 -1.72 -7.00 -11.74
CA THR A 131 -0.80 -8.16 -11.75
C THR A 131 -0.90 -9.02 -10.49
N TYR A 132 -1.37 -8.44 -9.40
CA TYR A 132 -1.60 -9.11 -8.12
C TYR A 132 -3.07 -9.02 -7.75
N THR A 133 -3.64 -10.09 -7.21
CA THR A 133 -5.01 -10.12 -6.68
C THR A 133 -5.06 -10.97 -5.41
N ASN A 134 -5.94 -10.60 -4.48
CA ASN A 134 -6.17 -11.36 -3.26
C ASN A 134 -7.67 -11.42 -2.92
N TRP A 135 -8.49 -11.77 -3.93
CA TRP A 135 -9.94 -11.86 -3.77
C TRP A 135 -10.35 -12.87 -2.69
N GLU A 136 -11.37 -12.50 -1.89
CA GLU A 136 -12.04 -13.45 -1.01
C GLU A 136 -12.72 -14.55 -1.84
N LYS A 137 -12.92 -15.70 -1.23
CA LYS A 137 -13.56 -16.84 -1.92
C LYS A 137 -14.95 -16.47 -2.40
N GLY A 138 -15.15 -16.50 -3.71
CA GLY A 138 -16.40 -16.16 -4.37
C GLY A 138 -16.49 -14.73 -4.87
N GLU A 139 -15.45 -13.92 -4.62
CA GLU A 139 -15.35 -12.55 -5.12
C GLU A 139 -14.44 -12.48 -6.38
N PRO A 140 -14.68 -11.49 -7.24
CA PRO A 140 -15.76 -10.50 -7.26
C PRO A 140 -17.10 -11.14 -7.62
N SER A 141 -18.18 -10.77 -6.88
CA SER A 141 -19.46 -11.52 -6.91
C SER A 141 -20.49 -10.97 -7.90
N THR A 142 -20.52 -9.67 -8.13
CA THR A 142 -21.55 -9.06 -8.98
C THR A 142 -21.06 -7.85 -9.77
N LEU A 143 -21.60 -7.66 -10.99
CA LEU A 143 -21.24 -6.52 -11.85
C LEU A 143 -21.71 -5.16 -11.32
N SER A 144 -22.67 -5.13 -10.40
CA SER A 144 -23.18 -3.90 -9.79
C SER A 144 -22.28 -3.32 -8.72
N GLU A 145 -21.42 -4.15 -8.13
CA GLU A 145 -20.39 -3.72 -7.17
C GLU A 145 -19.15 -3.26 -7.91
N THR A 146 -18.86 -1.99 -7.78
CA THR A 146 -17.91 -1.32 -8.69
C THR A 146 -16.67 -0.78 -7.99
N ARG A 147 -16.54 -1.01 -6.68
CA ARG A 147 -15.42 -0.59 -5.86
C ARG A 147 -14.89 -1.77 -5.07
N VAL A 148 -13.69 -1.65 -4.55
CA VAL A 148 -13.03 -2.74 -3.82
C VAL A 148 -12.60 -2.26 -2.44
N GLU A 149 -12.89 -3.12 -1.46
CA GLU A 149 -12.44 -2.99 -0.09
C GLU A 149 -11.59 -4.21 0.30
N VAL A 150 -10.74 -4.04 1.31
CA VAL A 150 -9.94 -5.13 1.89
C VAL A 150 -10.55 -5.49 3.24
N TYR A 151 -10.76 -6.79 3.46
CA TYR A 151 -11.14 -7.37 4.74
C TYR A 151 -9.97 -7.40 5.72
N PHE A 152 -10.28 -7.61 7.00
CA PHE A 152 -9.28 -7.68 8.07
C PHE A 152 -8.16 -8.70 7.79
N GLU A 153 -8.49 -9.84 7.19
CA GLU A 153 -7.53 -10.90 6.82
C GLU A 153 -6.71 -10.56 5.56
N GLY A 154 -6.98 -9.41 4.95
CA GLY A 154 -6.25 -8.94 3.77
C GLY A 154 -6.86 -9.42 2.44
N THR A 155 -7.96 -10.16 2.45
CA THR A 155 -8.67 -10.55 1.23
C THR A 155 -9.57 -9.43 0.72
N TRP A 156 -9.88 -9.43 -0.58
CA TRP A 156 -10.59 -8.35 -1.27
C TRP A 156 -12.03 -8.70 -1.58
N ASN A 157 -12.90 -7.70 -1.48
CA ASN A 157 -14.30 -7.79 -1.81
C ASN A 157 -14.71 -6.64 -2.74
N ASP A 158 -15.45 -6.95 -3.83
CA ASP A 158 -16.14 -5.88 -4.56
C ASP A 158 -17.40 -5.46 -3.80
N CYS A 159 -17.71 -4.16 -3.83
CA CYS A 159 -18.79 -3.59 -3.05
C CYS A 159 -19.31 -2.27 -3.63
N TYR A 160 -20.35 -1.73 -3.01
CA TYR A 160 -20.91 -0.43 -3.40
C TYR A 160 -20.07 0.72 -2.85
N GLY A 161 -19.70 1.67 -3.70
CA GLY A 161 -18.92 2.85 -3.32
C GLY A 161 -19.62 3.82 -2.36
N SER A 162 -20.90 3.59 -2.01
CA SER A 162 -21.66 4.34 -1.02
C SER A 162 -21.37 3.94 0.43
N LEU A 163 -20.71 2.81 0.64
CA LEU A 163 -20.26 2.38 1.96
C LEU A 163 -19.22 3.34 2.53
N TYR A 164 -19.01 3.31 3.84
CA TYR A 164 -18.07 4.18 4.55
C TYR A 164 -16.91 3.36 5.10
N ARG A 165 -15.68 3.72 4.73
CA ARG A 165 -14.44 3.01 5.12
C ARG A 165 -13.31 4.00 5.35
N PRO A 166 -12.35 3.69 6.24
CA PRO A 166 -11.02 4.28 6.22
C PRO A 166 -10.29 3.90 4.93
N TYR A 167 -9.14 4.53 4.66
CA TYR A 167 -8.42 4.33 3.41
C TYR A 167 -6.92 4.64 3.56
N ILE A 168 -6.14 4.22 2.57
CA ILE A 168 -4.70 4.52 2.43
C ILE A 168 -4.47 5.29 1.12
N ILE A 169 -3.62 6.31 1.20
CA ILE A 169 -3.16 7.16 0.10
C ILE A 169 -1.75 6.74 -0.27
#